data_2445d75a5cf5ff914158a559c730b95d
#
_entry.id   2445d75a5cf5ff914158a559c730b95d
#
_cell.length_a   1.000
_cell.length_b   1.000
_cell.length_c   1.000
_cell.angle_alpha   90.00
_cell.angle_beta   90.00
_cell.angle_gamma   90.00
#
_symmetry.space_group_name_H-M   'P 1'
#
loop_
_entity.id
_entity.type
_entity.pdbx_description
1 polymer ?
#
loop_
_entity_poly.entity_id
_entity_poly.type
_entity_poly.pdbx_seq_one_letter_code
_entity_poly.pdbx_strand_id
1 'polypeptide(L)'
;QEPATLTTATGIIHGTFDLPSGTEPFPVALIIAGSGPTDRDGNSAMLAGKNNSLKLLAQSLATANIASLRFDKRGIGASAAAGPKEADLRFENYVDDAAAWVEQLRHDKRFSTVTIIGHSEGALIGAIATARTHPNAFISVAGVGRPAGFVLREQLNGKLPAQLFQANEKILR
;
A
#
# COMPACT_ATOMS: atom_id res chain seq x y z
N GLN A 1 13.66 13.26 -3.79
CA GLN A 1 12.98 12.00 -4.13
C GLN A 1 13.94 11.11 -4.91
N GLU A 2 13.98 9.81 -4.57
CA GLU A 2 14.84 8.83 -5.22
C GLU A 2 14.01 7.62 -5.67
N PRO A 3 14.31 7.01 -6.83
CA PRO A 3 13.64 5.78 -7.23
C PRO A 3 14.02 4.61 -6.32
N ALA A 4 13.06 3.72 -6.09
CA ALA A 4 13.25 2.46 -5.39
C ALA A 4 12.71 1.30 -6.22
N THR A 5 13.31 0.13 -6.11
CA THR A 5 12.86 -1.07 -6.80
C THR A 5 12.93 -2.28 -5.89
N LEU A 6 11.95 -3.18 -6.03
CA LEU A 6 11.94 -4.49 -5.42
C LEU A 6 11.83 -5.54 -6.53
N THR A 7 12.80 -6.42 -6.63
CA THR A 7 12.76 -7.54 -7.59
C THR A 7 11.94 -8.68 -7.00
N THR A 8 10.95 -9.14 -7.77
CA THR A 8 10.09 -10.27 -7.41
C THR A 8 10.16 -11.35 -8.49
N ALA A 9 9.61 -12.51 -8.22
CA ALA A 9 9.57 -13.61 -9.21
C ALA A 9 8.76 -13.25 -10.48
N THR A 10 7.85 -12.29 -10.42
CA THR A 10 7.00 -11.90 -11.57
C THR A 10 7.42 -10.59 -12.22
N GLY A 11 8.40 -9.89 -11.68
CA GLY A 11 8.89 -8.62 -12.23
C GLY A 11 9.34 -7.63 -11.15
N ILE A 12 9.53 -6.39 -11.55
CA ILE A 12 10.04 -5.32 -10.70
C ILE A 12 8.88 -4.47 -10.19
N ILE A 13 8.81 -4.30 -8.87
CA ILE A 13 7.92 -3.34 -8.21
C ILE A 13 8.67 -2.04 -8.02
N HIS A 14 8.07 -0.95 -8.47
CA HIS A 14 8.66 0.38 -8.45
C HIS A 14 8.11 1.21 -7.29
N GLY A 15 9.01 1.89 -6.60
CA GLY A 15 8.73 2.80 -5.51
C GLY A 15 9.43 4.14 -5.66
N THR A 16 9.20 4.99 -4.68
CA THR A 16 9.84 6.30 -4.53
C THR A 16 10.14 6.55 -3.08
N PHE A 17 11.40 6.83 -2.77
CA PHE A 17 11.81 7.39 -1.49
C PHE A 17 11.58 8.90 -1.44
N ASP A 18 11.03 9.38 -0.32
CA ASP A 18 11.13 10.75 0.12
C ASP A 18 12.07 10.77 1.33
N LEU A 19 13.26 11.36 1.15
CA LEU A 19 14.30 11.42 2.18
C LEU A 19 14.32 12.81 2.81
N PRO A 20 14.49 12.91 4.13
CA PRO A 20 14.78 14.17 4.79
C PRO A 20 16.12 14.77 4.34
N SER A 21 16.32 16.04 4.63
CA SER A 21 17.61 16.73 4.41
C SER A 21 18.57 16.65 5.61
N GLY A 22 18.20 15.90 6.66
CA GLY A 22 18.98 15.74 7.89
C GLY A 22 20.15 14.75 7.76
N THR A 23 20.64 14.27 8.90
CA THR A 23 21.73 13.30 8.99
C THR A 23 21.18 11.89 9.23
N GLU A 24 21.64 10.95 8.43
CA GLU A 24 21.34 9.50 8.59
C GLU A 24 21.93 8.94 9.89
N PRO A 25 21.31 7.86 10.45
CA PRO A 25 20.17 7.13 9.92
C PRO A 25 18.82 7.74 10.31
N PHE A 26 17.82 7.68 9.37
CA PHE A 26 16.46 8.17 9.60
C PHE A 26 15.52 7.05 10.07
N PRO A 27 14.46 7.33 10.85
CA PRO A 27 13.29 6.47 10.87
C PRO A 27 12.66 6.45 9.47
N VAL A 28 12.16 5.29 9.01
CA VAL A 28 11.51 5.16 7.70
C VAL A 28 10.10 4.58 7.79
N ALA A 29 9.18 5.15 7.01
CA ALA A 29 7.81 4.67 6.87
C ALA A 29 7.61 4.00 5.50
N LEU A 30 7.18 2.74 5.49
CA LEU A 30 6.63 2.07 4.31
C LEU A 30 5.15 2.42 4.19
N ILE A 31 4.77 3.14 3.13
CA ILE A 31 3.40 3.58 2.91
C ILE A 31 2.73 2.66 1.88
N ILE A 32 1.62 2.03 2.28
CA ILE A 32 0.87 1.06 1.47
C ILE A 32 -0.46 1.67 1.05
N ALA A 33 -0.68 1.78 -0.26
CA ALA A 33 -1.90 2.34 -0.85
C ALA A 33 -3.13 1.46 -0.63
N GLY A 34 -4.31 2.07 -0.70
CA GLY A 34 -5.61 1.40 -0.63
C GLY A 34 -5.94 0.53 -1.85
N SER A 35 -7.18 0.03 -1.90
CA SER A 35 -7.68 -0.87 -2.95
C SER A 35 -7.75 -0.25 -4.33
N GLY A 36 -7.97 -1.11 -5.32
CA GLY A 36 -8.13 -0.72 -6.73
C GLY A 36 -6.83 -0.24 -7.39
N PRO A 37 -6.93 0.39 -8.57
CA PRO A 37 -5.79 0.88 -9.33
C PRO A 37 -5.24 2.20 -8.75
N THR A 38 -4.90 2.17 -7.46
CA THR A 38 -4.36 3.31 -6.73
C THR A 38 -2.84 3.27 -6.78
N ASP A 39 -2.24 4.32 -7.36
CA ASP A 39 -0.80 4.48 -7.50
C ASP A 39 -0.12 4.85 -6.17
N ARG A 40 1.21 4.87 -6.18
CA ARG A 40 2.04 5.21 -5.01
C ARG A 40 1.81 6.63 -4.47
N ASP A 41 1.25 7.52 -5.27
CA ASP A 41 0.94 8.90 -4.87
C ASP A 41 -0.45 9.03 -4.22
N GLY A 42 -1.24 7.94 -4.27
CA GLY A 42 -2.61 7.89 -3.74
C GLY A 42 -3.68 8.27 -4.76
N ASN A 43 -3.33 8.34 -6.06
CA ASN A 43 -4.27 8.65 -7.12
C ASN A 43 -4.86 7.35 -7.70
N SER A 44 -6.15 7.36 -8.00
CA SER A 44 -6.82 6.24 -8.64
C SER A 44 -7.15 6.58 -10.09
N ALA A 45 -6.85 5.65 -11.00
CA ALA A 45 -7.23 5.78 -12.41
C ALA A 45 -8.76 5.77 -12.64
N MET A 46 -9.54 5.35 -11.63
CA MET A 46 -11.00 5.33 -11.69
C MET A 46 -11.67 6.63 -11.23
N LEU A 47 -10.90 7.57 -10.69
CA LEU A 47 -11.40 8.83 -10.16
C LEU A 47 -10.87 10.01 -10.97
N ALA A 48 -11.71 11.02 -11.15
CA ALA A 48 -11.29 12.26 -11.79
C ALA A 48 -10.33 13.05 -10.88
N GLY A 49 -9.26 13.58 -11.46
CA GLY A 49 -8.27 14.40 -10.76
C GLY A 49 -7.22 13.59 -10.00
N LYS A 50 -6.28 14.31 -9.40
CA LYS A 50 -5.18 13.77 -8.58
C LYS A 50 -5.20 14.45 -7.22
N ASN A 51 -5.39 13.70 -6.15
CA ASN A 51 -5.35 14.23 -4.78
C ASN A 51 -3.95 14.15 -4.16
N ASN A 52 -3.08 13.27 -4.69
CA ASN A 52 -1.70 13.05 -4.23
C ASN A 52 -1.59 12.80 -2.72
N SER A 53 -2.60 12.22 -2.10
CA SER A 53 -2.70 12.10 -0.63
C SER A 53 -1.51 11.40 0.01
N LEU A 54 -1.03 10.30 -0.57
CA LEU A 54 0.12 9.57 -0.04
C LEU A 54 1.44 10.29 -0.34
N LYS A 55 1.54 11.00 -1.45
CA LYS A 55 2.68 11.86 -1.76
C LYS A 55 2.78 13.02 -0.77
N LEU A 56 1.68 13.69 -0.46
CA LEU A 56 1.64 14.78 0.51
C LEU A 56 2.00 14.27 1.92
N LEU A 57 1.52 13.09 2.30
CA LEU A 57 1.91 12.45 3.56
C LEU A 57 3.43 12.22 3.59
N ALA A 58 4.01 11.63 2.54
CA ALA A 58 5.44 11.36 2.45
C ALA A 58 6.28 12.65 2.55
N GLN A 59 5.87 13.72 1.88
CA GLN A 59 6.51 15.02 1.97
C GLN A 59 6.44 15.61 3.39
N SER A 60 5.30 15.48 4.06
CA SER A 60 5.13 15.91 5.45
C SER A 60 6.01 15.13 6.41
N LEU A 61 6.14 13.80 6.21
CA LEU A 61 7.06 12.96 6.99
C LEU A 61 8.51 13.41 6.79
N ALA A 62 8.92 13.71 5.56
CA ALA A 62 10.28 14.18 5.28
C ALA A 62 10.59 15.51 5.99
N THR A 63 9.62 16.43 6.07
CA THR A 63 9.78 17.67 6.85
C THR A 63 9.89 17.44 8.36
N ALA A 64 9.33 16.31 8.85
CA ALA A 64 9.43 15.86 10.23
C ALA A 64 10.67 14.97 10.49
N ASN A 65 11.64 14.95 9.59
CA ASN A 65 12.85 14.12 9.65
C ASN A 65 12.59 12.61 9.63
N ILE A 66 11.50 12.17 8.98
CA ILE A 66 11.14 10.78 8.78
C ILE A 66 11.21 10.47 7.27
N ALA A 67 12.04 9.53 6.89
CA ALA A 67 12.07 9.02 5.51
C ALA A 67 10.80 8.23 5.20
N SER A 68 10.43 8.13 3.94
CA SER A 68 9.34 7.25 3.54
C SER A 68 9.59 6.58 2.20
N LEU A 69 9.00 5.39 2.03
CA LEU A 69 8.94 4.66 0.78
C LEU A 69 7.47 4.45 0.40
N ARG A 70 7.10 4.91 -0.78
CA ARG A 70 5.79 4.64 -1.42
C ARG A 70 6.04 3.79 -2.66
N PHE A 71 5.19 2.82 -2.93
CA PHE A 71 5.36 1.94 -4.08
C PHE A 71 4.03 1.69 -4.80
N ASP A 72 4.09 1.45 -6.11
CA ASP A 72 2.96 0.96 -6.87
C ASP A 72 2.80 -0.53 -6.59
N LYS A 73 1.63 -0.96 -6.15
CA LYS A 73 1.35 -2.39 -6.00
C LYS A 73 1.52 -3.09 -7.36
N ARG A 74 1.85 -4.38 -7.34
CA ARG A 74 1.99 -5.16 -8.59
C ARG A 74 0.73 -5.05 -9.46
N GLY A 75 0.91 -4.90 -10.74
CA GLY A 75 -0.17 -4.67 -11.70
C GLY A 75 -0.61 -3.20 -11.81
N ILE A 76 -0.05 -2.28 -11.01
CA ILE A 76 -0.45 -0.87 -10.94
C ILE A 76 0.71 0.05 -11.36
N GLY A 77 0.38 1.15 -12.04
CA GLY A 77 1.32 2.22 -12.35
C GLY A 77 2.60 1.71 -13.02
N ALA A 78 3.76 2.10 -12.49
CA ALA A 78 5.06 1.65 -13.00
C ALA A 78 5.34 0.15 -12.73
N SER A 79 4.60 -0.48 -11.81
CA SER A 79 4.69 -1.91 -11.49
C SER A 79 3.70 -2.77 -12.29
N ALA A 80 3.09 -2.23 -13.35
CA ALA A 80 2.11 -2.94 -14.17
C ALA A 80 2.64 -4.27 -14.70
N ALA A 81 3.88 -4.30 -15.17
CA ALA A 81 4.54 -5.50 -15.71
C ALA A 81 4.84 -6.58 -14.65
N ALA A 82 4.85 -6.24 -13.36
CA ALA A 82 5.07 -7.20 -12.27
C ALA A 82 3.77 -7.92 -11.85
N GLY A 83 2.61 -7.49 -12.36
CA GLY A 83 1.34 -8.15 -12.12
C GLY A 83 1.27 -9.50 -12.82
N PRO A 84 0.85 -10.59 -12.15
CA PRO A 84 0.46 -11.81 -12.84
C PRO A 84 -0.84 -11.58 -13.63
N LYS A 85 -1.29 -12.58 -14.37
CA LYS A 85 -2.65 -12.55 -14.92
C LYS A 85 -3.63 -12.35 -13.76
N GLU A 86 -4.70 -11.60 -13.99
CA GLU A 86 -5.69 -11.29 -12.95
C GLU A 86 -6.24 -12.55 -12.24
N ALA A 87 -6.45 -13.62 -12.99
CA ALA A 87 -6.89 -14.90 -12.45
C ALA A 87 -5.91 -15.53 -11.43
N ASP A 88 -4.63 -15.17 -11.50
CA ASP A 88 -3.56 -15.72 -10.66
C ASP A 88 -3.17 -14.78 -9.51
N LEU A 89 -3.68 -13.55 -9.54
CA LEU A 89 -3.40 -12.57 -8.49
C LEU A 89 -4.13 -12.96 -7.19
N ARG A 90 -3.37 -12.97 -6.10
CA ARG A 90 -3.89 -13.27 -4.76
C ARG A 90 -3.57 -12.12 -3.82
N PHE A 91 -4.39 -11.94 -2.80
CA PHE A 91 -4.18 -10.93 -1.77
C PHE A 91 -2.82 -11.12 -1.08
N GLU A 92 -2.41 -12.36 -0.87
CA GLU A 92 -1.14 -12.73 -0.27
C GLU A 92 0.06 -12.18 -1.05
N ASN A 93 -0.04 -12.00 -2.36
CA ASN A 93 1.04 -11.41 -3.16
C ASN A 93 1.35 -9.97 -2.72
N TYR A 94 0.33 -9.19 -2.36
CA TYR A 94 0.54 -7.84 -1.84
C TYR A 94 1.16 -7.84 -0.44
N VAL A 95 0.80 -8.83 0.39
CA VAL A 95 1.41 -9.01 1.71
C VAL A 95 2.87 -9.40 1.59
N ASP A 96 3.19 -10.33 0.68
CA ASP A 96 4.57 -10.78 0.42
C ASP A 96 5.44 -9.62 -0.08
N ASP A 97 4.91 -8.76 -0.95
CA ASP A 97 5.60 -7.56 -1.42
C ASP A 97 5.86 -6.57 -0.30
N ALA A 98 4.87 -6.32 0.54
CA ALA A 98 5.03 -5.44 1.69
C ALA A 98 6.07 -5.98 2.69
N ALA A 99 6.06 -7.29 2.95
CA ALA A 99 7.04 -7.96 3.80
C ALA A 99 8.46 -7.84 3.22
N ALA A 100 8.62 -8.06 1.90
CA ALA A 100 9.90 -7.94 1.22
C ALA A 100 10.44 -6.50 1.26
N TRP A 101 9.57 -5.48 1.10
CA TRP A 101 9.95 -4.09 1.28
C TRP A 101 10.42 -3.80 2.71
N VAL A 102 9.74 -4.31 3.74
CA VAL A 102 10.18 -4.17 5.14
C VAL A 102 11.57 -4.74 5.34
N GLU A 103 11.85 -5.94 4.80
CA GLU A 103 13.17 -6.55 4.91
C GLU A 103 14.24 -5.74 4.16
N GLN A 104 13.93 -5.22 2.97
CA GLN A 104 14.86 -4.36 2.24
C GLN A 104 15.18 -3.08 3.03
N LEU A 105 14.16 -2.42 3.61
CA LEU A 105 14.34 -1.22 4.43
C LEU A 105 15.15 -1.50 5.70
N ARG A 106 14.95 -2.64 6.34
CA ARG A 106 15.68 -3.04 7.54
C ARG A 106 17.19 -3.25 7.29
N HIS A 107 17.54 -3.70 6.10
CA HIS A 107 18.94 -3.91 5.71
C HIS A 107 19.63 -2.66 5.14
N ASP A 108 18.89 -1.61 4.88
CA ASP A 108 19.44 -0.34 4.38
C ASP A 108 19.96 0.51 5.56
N LYS A 109 21.26 0.74 5.58
CA LYS A 109 21.94 1.48 6.66
C LYS A 109 21.51 2.94 6.81
N ARG A 110 20.81 3.48 5.82
CA ARG A 110 20.22 4.83 5.89
C ARG A 110 19.07 4.90 6.89
N PHE A 111 18.55 3.76 7.34
CA PHE A 111 17.35 3.71 8.18
C PHE A 111 17.62 3.08 9.55
N SER A 112 17.07 3.71 10.61
CA SER A 112 17.23 3.26 12.00
C SER A 112 16.07 2.38 12.47
N THR A 113 14.85 2.69 12.02
CA THR A 113 13.60 1.98 12.39
C THR A 113 12.67 1.93 11.21
N VAL A 114 11.84 0.88 11.13
CA VAL A 114 10.84 0.71 10.07
C VAL A 114 9.44 0.75 10.67
N THR A 115 8.59 1.64 10.13
CA THR A 115 7.17 1.73 10.45
C THR A 115 6.35 1.42 9.20
N ILE A 116 5.29 0.64 9.31
CA ILE A 116 4.32 0.46 8.22
C ILE A 116 3.17 1.45 8.42
N ILE A 117 2.80 2.19 7.38
CA ILE A 117 1.59 3.02 7.32
C ILE A 117 0.70 2.47 6.21
N GLY A 118 -0.41 1.85 6.56
CA GLY A 118 -1.35 1.27 5.60
C GLY A 118 -2.64 2.09 5.51
N HIS A 119 -3.08 2.42 4.30
CA HIS A 119 -4.34 3.12 4.06
C HIS A 119 -5.39 2.16 3.51
N SER A 120 -6.59 2.10 4.13
CA SER A 120 -7.72 1.29 3.68
C SER A 120 -7.34 -0.20 3.54
N GLU A 121 -7.41 -0.81 2.35
CA GLU A 121 -6.90 -2.16 2.07
C GLU A 121 -5.41 -2.30 2.43
N GLY A 122 -4.62 -1.25 2.18
CA GLY A 122 -3.20 -1.21 2.57
C GLY A 122 -2.99 -1.36 4.08
N ALA A 123 -3.97 -1.00 4.90
CA ALA A 123 -3.92 -1.25 6.35
C ALA A 123 -4.08 -2.75 6.67
N LEU A 124 -4.92 -3.48 5.93
CA LEU A 124 -5.04 -4.94 6.11
C LEU A 124 -3.76 -5.65 5.64
N ILE A 125 -3.22 -5.25 4.48
CA ILE A 125 -1.93 -5.75 3.97
C ILE A 125 -0.84 -5.49 5.01
N GLY A 126 -0.75 -4.25 5.51
CA GLY A 126 0.23 -3.82 6.49
C GLY A 126 0.11 -4.54 7.83
N ALA A 127 -1.10 -4.81 8.31
CA ALA A 127 -1.32 -5.56 9.55
C ALA A 127 -0.77 -7.00 9.45
N ILE A 128 -1.02 -7.68 8.32
CA ILE A 128 -0.54 -9.05 8.12
C ILE A 128 0.98 -9.05 7.89
N ALA A 129 1.51 -8.10 7.11
CA ALA A 129 2.96 -7.93 6.95
C ALA A 129 3.65 -7.64 8.29
N THR A 130 3.03 -6.82 9.16
CA THR A 130 3.52 -6.55 10.52
C THR A 130 3.61 -7.83 11.37
N ALA A 131 2.60 -8.68 11.33
CA ALA A 131 2.61 -9.95 12.05
C ALA A 131 3.70 -10.91 11.56
N ARG A 132 4.13 -10.79 10.30
CA ARG A 132 5.19 -11.63 9.70
C ARG A 132 6.60 -11.07 9.93
N THR A 133 6.76 -9.75 9.86
CA THR A 133 8.08 -9.10 9.81
C THR A 133 8.46 -8.36 11.08
N HIS A 134 7.51 -8.12 11.98
CA HIS A 134 7.74 -7.42 13.26
C HIS A 134 8.49 -6.08 13.08
N PRO A 135 7.95 -5.11 12.31
CA PRO A 135 8.53 -3.77 12.23
C PRO A 135 8.41 -3.04 13.57
N ASN A 136 9.06 -1.88 13.71
CA ASN A 136 9.05 -1.12 14.95
C ASN A 136 7.65 -0.57 15.30
N ALA A 137 6.83 -0.24 14.29
CA ALA A 137 5.47 0.24 14.48
C ALA A 137 4.59 -0.05 13.26
N PHE A 138 3.27 -0.03 13.49
CA PHE A 138 2.24 -0.10 12.47
C PHE A 138 1.18 0.97 12.72
N ILE A 139 0.81 1.71 11.67
CA ILE A 139 -0.22 2.73 11.68
C ILE A 139 -1.30 2.34 10.66
N SER A 140 -2.52 2.15 11.15
CA SER A 140 -3.70 1.88 10.33
C SER A 140 -4.46 3.17 10.07
N VAL A 141 -4.52 3.58 8.81
CA VAL A 141 -5.28 4.77 8.37
C VAL A 141 -6.52 4.31 7.64
N ALA A 142 -7.70 4.60 8.19
CA ALA A 142 -8.99 4.16 7.65
C ALA A 142 -9.03 2.65 7.33
N GLY A 143 -8.34 1.84 8.14
CA GLY A 143 -8.23 0.40 7.95
C GLY A 143 -9.53 -0.33 8.25
N VAL A 144 -9.70 -1.48 7.62
CA VAL A 144 -10.88 -2.34 7.79
C VAL A 144 -10.78 -3.08 9.12
N GLY A 145 -11.67 -2.75 10.05
CA GLY A 145 -11.76 -3.39 11.38
C GLY A 145 -12.83 -4.49 11.47
N ARG A 146 -13.44 -4.87 10.33
CA ARG A 146 -14.51 -5.89 10.22
C ARG A 146 -14.26 -6.78 9.02
N PRO A 147 -14.87 -8.00 8.94
CA PRO A 147 -14.75 -8.85 7.77
C PRO A 147 -15.07 -8.11 6.48
N ALA A 148 -14.26 -8.32 5.43
CA ALA A 148 -14.35 -7.58 4.17
C ALA A 148 -15.76 -7.61 3.54
N GLY A 149 -16.47 -8.73 3.64
CA GLY A 149 -17.85 -8.86 3.15
C GLY A 149 -18.82 -7.88 3.80
N PHE A 150 -18.67 -7.59 5.09
CA PHE A 150 -19.48 -6.58 5.79
C PHE A 150 -19.18 -5.17 5.27
N VAL A 151 -17.92 -4.84 5.14
CA VAL A 151 -17.48 -3.51 4.69
C VAL A 151 -17.92 -3.27 3.25
N LEU A 152 -17.75 -4.25 2.37
CA LEU A 152 -18.20 -4.16 0.97
C LEU A 152 -19.71 -3.96 0.89
N ARG A 153 -20.51 -4.69 1.68
CA ARG A 153 -21.96 -4.48 1.72
C ARG A 153 -22.33 -3.06 2.11
N GLU A 154 -21.73 -2.51 3.16
CA GLU A 154 -21.98 -1.14 3.59
C GLU A 154 -21.55 -0.12 2.54
N GLN A 155 -20.37 -0.30 1.93
CA GLN A 155 -19.87 0.63 0.91
C GLN A 155 -20.70 0.62 -0.37
N LEU A 156 -21.28 -0.52 -0.73
CA LEU A 156 -22.07 -0.68 -1.96
C LEU A 156 -23.57 -0.42 -1.76
N ASN A 157 -24.04 -0.43 -0.50
CA ASN A 157 -25.43 -0.17 -0.19
C ASN A 157 -25.83 1.25 -0.64
N GLY A 158 -26.90 1.32 -1.42
CA GLY A 158 -27.40 2.58 -1.99
C GLY A 158 -26.54 3.18 -3.12
N LYS A 159 -25.40 2.56 -3.46
CA LYS A 159 -24.53 3.01 -4.58
C LYS A 159 -24.68 2.16 -5.83
N LEU A 160 -25.16 0.92 -5.69
CA LEU A 160 -25.42 0.03 -6.80
C LEU A 160 -26.91 -0.04 -7.11
N PRO A 161 -27.31 -0.20 -8.39
CA PRO A 161 -28.66 -0.61 -8.75
C PRO A 161 -29.03 -1.92 -8.02
N ALA A 162 -30.29 -2.07 -7.60
CA ALA A 162 -30.75 -3.18 -6.78
C ALA A 162 -30.38 -4.57 -7.33
N GLN A 163 -30.44 -4.76 -8.65
CA GLN A 163 -30.08 -6.02 -9.31
C GLN A 163 -28.59 -6.36 -9.15
N LEU A 164 -27.71 -5.34 -9.30
CA LEU A 164 -26.26 -5.52 -9.13
C LEU A 164 -25.92 -5.74 -7.65
N PHE A 165 -26.59 -5.05 -6.74
CA PHE A 165 -26.42 -5.29 -5.31
C PHE A 165 -26.81 -6.72 -4.92
N GLN A 166 -27.94 -7.25 -5.42
CA GLN A 166 -28.35 -8.64 -5.19
C GLN A 166 -27.37 -9.66 -5.78
N ALA A 167 -26.81 -9.38 -6.96
CA ALA A 167 -25.80 -10.26 -7.54
C ALA A 167 -24.52 -10.27 -6.69
N ASN A 168 -24.09 -9.12 -6.19
CA ASN A 168 -22.94 -9.00 -5.30
C ASN A 168 -23.14 -9.75 -3.98
N GLU A 169 -24.36 -9.72 -3.40
CA GLU A 169 -24.70 -10.48 -2.19
C GLU A 169 -24.51 -12.00 -2.34
N LYS A 170 -24.68 -12.54 -3.55
CA LYS A 170 -24.44 -13.96 -3.83
C LYS A 170 -22.96 -14.32 -3.83
N ILE A 171 -22.09 -13.36 -4.19
CA ILE A 171 -20.63 -13.55 -4.22
C ILE A 171 -20.03 -13.41 -2.81
N LEU A 172 -20.65 -12.57 -1.96
CA LEU A 172 -20.15 -12.27 -0.60
C LEU A 172 -20.65 -13.24 0.49
N ARG A 173 -21.37 -14.30 0.11
CA ARG A 173 -21.80 -15.38 1.01
C ARG A 173 -20.76 -16.50 1.04
#